data_26f80765efa9a3b5da37b8a7b5a58440
#
_entry.id   26f80765efa9a3b5da37b8a7b5a58440
#
_cell.length_a   1.000
_cell.length_b   1.000
_cell.length_c   1.000
_cell.angle_alpha   90.00
_cell.angle_beta   90.00
_cell.angle_gamma   90.00
#
_symmetry.space_group_name_H-M   'P 1'
#
loop_
_entity.id
_entity.type
_entity.pdbx_description
1 polymer ?
#
loop_
_entity_poly.entity_id
_entity_poly.type
_entity_poly.pdbx_seq_one_letter_code
_entity_poly.pdbx_strand_id
1 'polypeptide(L)'
;METKVERGGRVFPVSDQAKDVVDTLLKILHDLGVELVTDICVTEVLTDTEKVIGVKTKSGKVFKADAVIVAAGGASYPGTGSDGSGFKLAEKLGHAIIPLKPSLVPLTSDSPYIPDLQGLSLRNVQATVYSSGSKAASEFGEMLFTHFGVSGPIILSLSKTVAALLKANKTNIDLLIDLKPALTFEKLEARVQRDFEQYSRKQLRMG
;
A
#
# COMPACT_ATOMS: atom_id res chain seq x y z
N MET A 1 -19.82 13.21 -11.63
CA MET A 1 -19.43 13.15 -10.20
C MET A 1 -18.45 14.27 -9.92
N GLU A 2 -18.69 15.08 -8.89
CA GLU A 2 -17.75 16.11 -8.44
C GLU A 2 -16.63 15.49 -7.62
N THR A 3 -15.41 16.04 -7.79
CA THR A 3 -14.22 15.53 -7.10
C THR A 3 -13.51 16.63 -6.33
N LYS A 4 -12.80 16.25 -5.25
CA LYS A 4 -11.90 17.11 -4.46
C LYS A 4 -10.50 16.54 -4.47
N VAL A 5 -9.51 17.43 -4.38
CA VAL A 5 -8.10 17.05 -4.25
C VAL A 5 -7.69 17.21 -2.78
N GLU A 6 -7.17 16.15 -2.18
CA GLU A 6 -6.65 16.13 -0.81
C GLU A 6 -5.11 16.16 -0.79
N ARG A 7 -4.56 16.19 0.43
CA ARG A 7 -3.10 16.19 0.66
C ARG A 7 -2.43 15.06 -0.12
N GLY A 8 -1.33 15.38 -0.79
CA GLY A 8 -0.57 14.43 -1.61
C GLY A 8 -1.12 14.22 -3.01
N GLY A 9 -2.01 15.13 -3.49
CA GLY A 9 -2.59 15.05 -4.84
C GLY A 9 -3.63 13.93 -5.01
N ARG A 10 -4.13 13.36 -3.91
CA ARG A 10 -5.14 12.30 -3.95
C ARG A 10 -6.51 12.88 -4.31
N VAL A 11 -7.18 12.28 -5.26
CA VAL A 11 -8.50 12.71 -5.74
C VAL A 11 -9.58 11.80 -5.16
N PHE A 12 -10.59 12.43 -4.53
CA PHE A 12 -11.73 11.73 -3.94
C PHE A 12 -13.04 12.34 -4.45
N PRO A 13 -14.17 11.60 -4.40
CA PRO A 13 -15.48 12.19 -4.59
C PRO A 13 -15.77 13.18 -3.46
N VAL A 14 -16.46 14.27 -3.76
CA VAL A 14 -16.87 15.27 -2.75
C VAL A 14 -17.71 14.63 -1.64
N SER A 15 -18.52 13.63 -1.97
CA SER A 15 -19.35 12.85 -1.05
C SER A 15 -18.60 11.94 -0.10
N ASP A 16 -17.29 11.69 -0.31
CA ASP A 16 -16.48 10.68 0.38
C ASP A 16 -17.04 9.24 0.29
N GLN A 17 -17.93 8.97 -0.68
CA GLN A 17 -18.53 7.65 -0.86
C GLN A 17 -17.94 6.94 -2.08
N ALA A 18 -17.27 5.80 -1.86
CA ALA A 18 -16.74 4.98 -2.93
C ALA A 18 -17.82 4.49 -3.93
N LYS A 19 -19.06 4.35 -3.45
CA LYS A 19 -20.20 3.97 -4.28
C LYS A 19 -20.45 4.93 -5.44
N ASP A 20 -20.30 6.25 -5.23
CA ASP A 20 -20.52 7.25 -6.28
C ASP A 20 -19.53 7.10 -7.44
N VAL A 21 -18.31 6.63 -7.15
CA VAL A 21 -17.33 6.31 -8.19
C VAL A 21 -17.82 5.13 -9.04
N VAL A 22 -18.27 4.06 -8.38
CA VAL A 22 -18.80 2.87 -9.06
C VAL A 22 -20.01 3.21 -9.91
N ASP A 23 -21.00 3.89 -9.34
CA ASP A 23 -22.24 4.26 -10.02
C ASP A 23 -21.96 5.16 -11.24
N THR A 24 -21.00 6.09 -11.11
CA THR A 24 -20.59 6.95 -12.22
C THR A 24 -19.97 6.13 -13.37
N LEU A 25 -19.08 5.19 -13.05
CA LEU A 25 -18.44 4.32 -14.06
C LEU A 25 -19.46 3.40 -14.73
N LEU A 26 -20.39 2.80 -13.96
CA LEU A 26 -21.47 1.96 -14.50
C LEU A 26 -22.36 2.77 -15.45
N LYS A 27 -22.70 4.00 -15.09
CA LYS A 27 -23.47 4.89 -15.96
C LYS A 27 -22.73 5.17 -17.28
N ILE A 28 -21.43 5.48 -17.23
CA ILE A 28 -20.62 5.72 -18.44
C ILE A 28 -20.61 4.48 -19.35
N LEU A 29 -20.43 3.28 -18.79
CA LEU A 29 -20.46 2.05 -19.56
C LEU A 29 -21.82 1.85 -20.25
N HIS A 30 -22.91 2.06 -19.52
CA HIS A 30 -24.26 1.99 -20.05
C HIS A 30 -24.49 2.99 -21.20
N ASP A 31 -24.12 4.26 -20.99
CA ASP A 31 -24.31 5.35 -21.96
C ASP A 31 -23.48 5.13 -23.24
N LEU A 32 -22.37 4.39 -23.14
CA LEU A 32 -21.52 3.99 -24.26
C LEU A 32 -21.97 2.66 -24.91
N GLY A 33 -23.04 2.02 -24.42
CA GLY A 33 -23.52 0.75 -24.94
C GLY A 33 -22.59 -0.43 -24.65
N VAL A 34 -21.74 -0.34 -23.61
CA VAL A 34 -20.85 -1.43 -23.20
C VAL A 34 -21.63 -2.45 -22.40
N GLU A 35 -21.63 -3.72 -22.85
CA GLU A 35 -22.23 -4.82 -22.09
C GLU A 35 -21.34 -5.20 -20.89
N LEU A 36 -21.87 -5.05 -19.69
CA LEU A 36 -21.23 -5.50 -18.46
C LEU A 36 -21.77 -6.87 -18.06
N VAL A 37 -20.89 -7.86 -17.99
CA VAL A 37 -21.23 -9.21 -17.55
C VAL A 37 -20.48 -9.52 -16.25
N THR A 38 -21.23 -9.70 -15.16
CA THR A 38 -20.68 -10.01 -13.83
C THR A 38 -20.74 -11.51 -13.53
N ASP A 39 -20.13 -11.94 -12.42
CA ASP A 39 -20.12 -13.30 -11.93
C ASP A 39 -19.53 -14.33 -12.91
N ILE A 40 -18.65 -13.87 -13.77
CA ILE A 40 -17.96 -14.67 -14.76
C ILE A 40 -16.45 -14.69 -14.49
N CYS A 41 -15.92 -15.90 -14.34
CA CYS A 41 -14.49 -16.12 -14.22
C CYS A 41 -13.92 -16.54 -15.59
N VAL A 42 -13.09 -15.70 -16.19
CA VAL A 42 -12.35 -16.02 -17.42
C VAL A 42 -11.14 -16.88 -17.06
N THR A 43 -10.97 -18.01 -17.71
CA THR A 43 -9.90 -18.98 -17.45
C THR A 43 -8.89 -19.09 -18.59
N GLU A 44 -9.25 -18.57 -19.77
CA GLU A 44 -8.43 -18.70 -20.97
C GLU A 44 -8.70 -17.56 -21.95
N VAL A 45 -7.65 -17.04 -22.57
CA VAL A 45 -7.73 -16.21 -23.77
C VAL A 45 -7.52 -17.13 -24.97
N LEU A 46 -8.50 -17.17 -25.85
CA LEU A 46 -8.47 -18.04 -27.02
C LEU A 46 -7.70 -17.38 -28.17
N THR A 47 -6.86 -18.18 -28.80
CA THR A 47 -6.07 -17.74 -29.97
C THR A 47 -6.23 -18.70 -31.11
N ASP A 48 -6.17 -18.18 -32.32
CA ASP A 48 -6.02 -18.95 -33.57
C ASP A 48 -4.72 -18.50 -34.24
N THR A 49 -3.75 -19.41 -34.25
CA THR A 49 -2.38 -19.15 -34.67
C THR A 49 -1.74 -18.01 -33.84
N GLU A 50 -1.74 -16.79 -34.34
CA GLU A 50 -1.18 -15.59 -33.69
C GLU A 50 -2.24 -14.53 -33.34
N LYS A 51 -3.51 -14.81 -33.58
CA LYS A 51 -4.61 -13.84 -33.34
C LYS A 51 -5.47 -14.26 -32.18
N VAL A 52 -5.82 -13.28 -31.34
CA VAL A 52 -6.87 -13.46 -30.34
C VAL A 52 -8.22 -13.59 -31.03
N ILE A 53 -9.03 -14.56 -30.59
CA ILE A 53 -10.38 -14.81 -31.10
C ILE A 53 -11.46 -14.72 -30.02
N GLY A 54 -11.07 -14.50 -28.77
CA GLY A 54 -12.00 -14.33 -27.65
C GLY A 54 -11.50 -14.84 -26.33
N VAL A 55 -12.43 -15.11 -25.42
CA VAL A 55 -12.15 -15.65 -24.09
C VAL A 55 -13.06 -16.80 -23.74
N LYS A 56 -12.59 -17.73 -22.91
CA LYS A 56 -13.35 -18.85 -22.36
C LYS A 56 -13.48 -18.71 -20.84
N THR A 57 -14.67 -18.99 -20.35
CA THR A 57 -14.99 -18.92 -18.94
C THR A 57 -14.84 -20.27 -18.26
N LYS A 58 -14.82 -20.27 -16.92
CA LYS A 58 -14.81 -21.48 -16.09
C LYS A 58 -16.04 -22.39 -16.37
N SER A 59 -17.20 -21.83 -16.73
CA SER A 59 -18.40 -22.59 -17.12
C SER A 59 -18.33 -23.15 -18.54
N GLY A 60 -17.26 -22.86 -19.29
CA GLY A 60 -17.12 -23.29 -20.67
C GLY A 60 -17.75 -22.36 -21.72
N LYS A 61 -18.43 -21.29 -21.30
CA LYS A 61 -18.95 -20.25 -22.21
C LYS A 61 -17.82 -19.53 -22.92
N VAL A 62 -17.98 -19.28 -24.22
CA VAL A 62 -17.03 -18.56 -25.06
C VAL A 62 -17.62 -17.20 -25.45
N PHE A 63 -16.84 -16.15 -25.27
CA PHE A 63 -17.12 -14.82 -25.80
C PHE A 63 -16.13 -14.54 -26.92
N LYS A 64 -16.62 -14.32 -28.13
CA LYS A 64 -15.80 -13.96 -29.30
C LYS A 64 -15.40 -12.49 -29.24
N ALA A 65 -14.15 -12.18 -29.58
CA ALA A 65 -13.64 -10.83 -29.66
C ALA A 65 -12.39 -10.78 -30.57
N ASP A 66 -12.21 -9.68 -31.27
CA ASP A 66 -11.04 -9.43 -32.12
C ASP A 66 -9.82 -8.97 -31.29
N ALA A 67 -10.06 -8.47 -30.07
CA ALA A 67 -9.03 -8.05 -29.12
C ALA A 67 -9.50 -8.31 -27.67
N VAL A 68 -8.58 -8.54 -26.76
CA VAL A 68 -8.83 -8.74 -25.32
C VAL A 68 -7.89 -7.87 -24.52
N ILE A 69 -8.45 -7.08 -23.59
CA ILE A 69 -7.68 -6.32 -22.60
C ILE A 69 -7.76 -7.05 -21.28
N VAL A 70 -6.63 -7.53 -20.77
CA VAL A 70 -6.55 -8.18 -19.45
C VAL A 70 -6.28 -7.10 -18.40
N ALA A 71 -7.33 -6.66 -17.70
CA ALA A 71 -7.29 -5.63 -16.65
C ALA A 71 -7.72 -6.22 -15.29
N ALA A 72 -7.35 -7.46 -15.00
CA ALA A 72 -7.81 -8.25 -13.84
C ALA A 72 -7.14 -7.87 -12.50
N GLY A 73 -6.40 -6.76 -12.44
CA GLY A 73 -5.68 -6.32 -11.24
C GLY A 73 -4.44 -7.18 -10.95
N GLY A 74 -3.95 -7.07 -9.73
CA GLY A 74 -2.77 -7.80 -9.25
C GLY A 74 -3.13 -8.99 -8.36
N ALA A 75 -2.30 -9.25 -7.33
CA ALA A 75 -2.50 -10.32 -6.35
C ALA A 75 -2.46 -9.81 -4.90
N SER A 76 -2.66 -8.52 -4.69
CA SER A 76 -2.50 -7.89 -3.36
C SER A 76 -3.75 -7.95 -2.49
N TYR A 77 -4.93 -8.14 -3.07
CA TYR A 77 -6.20 -8.18 -2.32
C TYR A 77 -7.22 -9.14 -2.95
N PRO A 78 -7.07 -10.45 -2.71
CA PRO A 78 -7.94 -11.47 -3.33
C PRO A 78 -9.44 -11.29 -3.04
N GLY A 79 -9.78 -10.75 -1.85
CA GLY A 79 -11.17 -10.48 -1.45
C GLY A 79 -11.90 -9.45 -2.33
N THR A 80 -11.19 -8.64 -3.11
CA THR A 80 -11.74 -7.68 -4.09
C THR A 80 -11.47 -8.09 -5.55
N GLY A 81 -11.09 -9.34 -5.80
CA GLY A 81 -10.84 -9.88 -7.13
C GLY A 81 -9.41 -9.76 -7.64
N SER A 82 -8.48 -9.13 -6.86
CA SER A 82 -7.06 -9.07 -7.21
C SER A 82 -6.33 -10.33 -6.71
N ASP A 83 -6.63 -11.47 -7.33
CA ASP A 83 -6.20 -12.82 -6.96
C ASP A 83 -5.03 -13.37 -7.79
N GLY A 84 -4.49 -12.57 -8.71
CA GLY A 84 -3.41 -12.95 -9.61
C GLY A 84 -3.86 -13.74 -10.84
N SER A 85 -5.15 -13.90 -11.08
CA SER A 85 -5.68 -14.62 -12.25
C SER A 85 -5.19 -14.03 -13.58
N GLY A 86 -5.05 -12.72 -13.68
CA GLY A 86 -4.52 -12.04 -14.87
C GLY A 86 -3.10 -12.49 -15.23
N PHE A 87 -2.24 -12.75 -14.25
CA PHE A 87 -0.88 -13.26 -14.51
C PHE A 87 -0.93 -14.68 -15.11
N LYS A 88 -1.84 -15.54 -14.62
CA LYS A 88 -2.02 -16.88 -15.16
C LYS A 88 -2.52 -16.88 -16.62
N LEU A 89 -3.36 -15.90 -16.98
CA LEU A 89 -3.79 -15.71 -18.37
C LEU A 89 -2.61 -15.30 -19.25
N ALA A 90 -1.79 -14.34 -18.80
CA ALA A 90 -0.62 -13.90 -19.54
C ALA A 90 0.43 -15.00 -19.69
N GLU A 91 0.68 -15.80 -18.64
CA GLU A 91 1.62 -16.92 -18.67
C GLU A 91 1.21 -17.99 -19.72
N LYS A 92 -0.09 -18.30 -19.80
CA LYS A 92 -0.62 -19.22 -20.80
C LYS A 92 -0.44 -18.74 -22.25
N LEU A 93 -0.30 -17.42 -22.44
CA LEU A 93 -0.01 -16.80 -23.74
C LEU A 93 1.52 -16.70 -24.01
N GLY A 94 2.36 -17.28 -23.15
CA GLY A 94 3.81 -17.31 -23.34
C GLY A 94 4.57 -16.11 -22.71
N HIS A 95 3.89 -15.24 -21.96
CA HIS A 95 4.57 -14.17 -21.25
C HIS A 95 5.31 -14.67 -20.00
N ALA A 96 6.53 -14.21 -19.81
CA ALA A 96 7.28 -14.45 -18.58
C ALA A 96 6.72 -13.62 -17.42
N ILE A 97 6.35 -14.27 -16.32
CA ILE A 97 5.86 -13.61 -15.11
C ILE A 97 7.00 -13.46 -14.12
N ILE A 98 7.36 -12.21 -13.82
CA ILE A 98 8.34 -11.92 -12.78
C ILE A 98 7.71 -12.20 -11.41
N PRO A 99 8.35 -12.98 -10.51
CA PRO A 99 7.82 -13.29 -9.20
C PRO A 99 7.42 -12.04 -8.43
N LEU A 100 6.19 -12.03 -7.94
CA LEU A 100 5.63 -10.93 -7.17
C LEU A 100 6.36 -10.79 -5.83
N LYS A 101 6.48 -9.55 -5.37
CA LYS A 101 7.08 -9.20 -4.07
C LYS A 101 6.17 -8.24 -3.33
N PRO A 102 6.13 -8.33 -1.99
CA PRO A 102 5.40 -7.37 -1.20
C PRO A 102 5.95 -5.95 -1.41
N SER A 103 5.04 -5.00 -1.52
CA SER A 103 5.34 -3.57 -1.57
C SER A 103 4.20 -2.80 -0.93
N LEU A 104 4.48 -1.67 -0.30
CA LEU A 104 3.50 -0.90 0.47
C LEU A 104 2.83 -1.77 1.55
N VAL A 105 3.64 -2.47 2.33
CA VAL A 105 3.20 -3.35 3.42
C VAL A 105 3.67 -2.85 4.77
N PRO A 106 2.99 -3.18 5.88
CA PRO A 106 3.52 -2.98 7.22
C PRO A 106 4.84 -3.72 7.43
N LEU A 107 5.62 -3.26 8.40
CA LEU A 107 6.86 -3.91 8.81
C LEU A 107 6.66 -4.60 10.15
N THR A 108 7.13 -5.83 10.28
CA THR A 108 7.23 -6.55 11.56
C THR A 108 8.47 -6.11 12.33
N SER A 109 8.42 -6.19 13.65
CA SER A 109 9.55 -5.85 14.51
C SER A 109 9.60 -6.79 15.71
N ASP A 110 10.80 -7.22 16.08
CA ASP A 110 11.06 -8.05 17.24
C ASP A 110 11.25 -7.24 18.55
N SER A 111 11.09 -5.91 18.48
CA SER A 111 11.22 -5.04 19.66
C SER A 111 10.14 -5.36 20.69
N PRO A 112 10.52 -5.60 21.95
CA PRO A 112 9.58 -6.00 23.01
C PRO A 112 8.53 -4.92 23.34
N TYR A 113 8.79 -3.67 22.98
CA TYR A 113 7.88 -2.53 23.25
C TYR A 113 6.71 -2.41 22.25
N ILE A 114 6.77 -3.10 21.12
CA ILE A 114 5.77 -2.97 20.04
C ILE A 114 4.35 -3.29 20.52
N PRO A 115 4.09 -4.40 21.22
CA PRO A 115 2.74 -4.72 21.68
C PRO A 115 2.13 -3.66 22.60
N ASP A 116 2.95 -3.03 23.46
CA ASP A 116 2.51 -2.01 24.42
C ASP A 116 2.15 -0.68 23.73
N LEU A 117 2.68 -0.46 22.54
CA LEU A 117 2.44 0.73 21.74
C LEU A 117 1.30 0.56 20.73
N GLN A 118 0.64 -0.59 20.68
CA GLN A 118 -0.44 -0.87 19.73
C GLN A 118 -1.51 0.23 19.73
N GLY A 119 -1.84 0.73 18.54
CA GLY A 119 -2.83 1.78 18.34
C GLY A 119 -2.28 3.21 18.46
N LEU A 120 -1.05 3.39 18.96
CA LEU A 120 -0.41 4.69 19.00
C LEU A 120 -0.11 5.16 17.57
N SER A 121 -0.63 6.32 17.21
CA SER A 121 -0.33 7.00 15.95
C SER A 121 0.59 8.18 16.19
N LEU A 122 1.66 8.26 15.42
CA LEU A 122 2.61 9.35 15.44
C LEU A 122 2.43 10.24 14.21
N ARG A 123 2.47 11.55 14.41
CA ARG A 123 2.38 12.56 13.35
C ARG A 123 3.62 13.44 13.32
N ASN A 124 3.99 13.87 12.10
CA ASN A 124 5.13 14.74 11.89
C ASN A 124 6.44 14.17 12.47
N VAL A 125 6.62 12.86 12.31
CA VAL A 125 7.85 12.15 12.68
C VAL A 125 8.66 11.82 11.44
N GLN A 126 9.95 11.56 11.62
CA GLN A 126 10.82 11.04 10.57
C GLN A 126 11.20 9.60 10.91
N ALA A 127 10.90 8.68 10.01
CA ALA A 127 11.35 7.30 10.09
C ALA A 127 12.54 7.09 9.13
N THR A 128 13.62 6.52 9.63
CA THR A 128 14.84 6.24 8.86
C THR A 128 15.20 4.78 8.98
N VAL A 129 15.36 4.12 7.84
CA VAL A 129 15.86 2.74 7.75
C VAL A 129 17.37 2.76 7.67
N TYR A 130 18.02 2.03 8.56
CA TYR A 130 19.45 1.76 8.54
C TYR A 130 19.70 0.29 8.20
N SER A 131 20.79 0.02 7.52
CA SER A 131 21.29 -1.33 7.25
C SER A 131 22.77 -1.37 7.63
N SER A 132 23.12 -2.19 8.62
CA SER A 132 24.48 -2.30 9.12
C SER A 132 25.11 -0.93 9.46
N GLY A 133 24.33 -0.06 10.13
CA GLY A 133 24.74 1.28 10.53
C GLY A 133 24.72 2.37 9.44
N SER A 134 24.44 2.00 8.19
CA SER A 134 24.37 2.96 7.07
C SER A 134 22.89 3.32 6.76
N LYS A 135 22.60 4.60 6.55
CA LYS A 135 21.28 5.07 6.17
C LYS A 135 20.90 4.55 4.78
N ALA A 136 19.77 3.85 4.68
CA ALA A 136 19.26 3.31 3.43
C ALA A 136 18.12 4.16 2.84
N ALA A 137 17.19 4.62 3.68
CA ALA A 137 16.08 5.49 3.26
C ALA A 137 15.51 6.25 4.45
N SER A 138 14.76 7.32 4.19
CA SER A 138 14.11 8.12 5.22
C SER A 138 12.84 8.74 4.66
N GLU A 139 11.76 8.75 5.47
CA GLU A 139 10.47 9.33 5.13
C GLU A 139 9.94 10.17 6.30
N PHE A 140 9.30 11.30 5.97
CA PHE A 140 8.66 12.18 6.95
C PHE A 140 7.15 12.14 6.82
N GLY A 141 6.43 12.03 7.95
CA GLY A 141 4.96 12.04 7.95
C GLY A 141 4.33 11.32 9.12
N GLU A 142 3.37 10.47 8.83
CA GLU A 142 2.56 9.77 9.83
C GLU A 142 2.83 8.27 9.80
N MET A 143 2.86 7.67 10.99
CA MET A 143 2.96 6.23 11.19
C MET A 143 2.09 5.78 12.36
N LEU A 144 1.88 4.49 12.47
CA LEU A 144 1.18 3.89 13.61
C LEU A 144 1.84 2.59 14.04
N PHE A 145 1.69 2.27 15.33
CA PHE A 145 2.09 1.00 15.88
C PHE A 145 0.96 -0.02 15.81
N THR A 146 1.29 -1.25 15.46
CA THR A 146 0.40 -2.41 15.45
C THR A 146 0.87 -3.42 16.49
N HIS A 147 0.12 -4.48 16.74
CA HIS A 147 0.53 -5.53 17.68
C HIS A 147 1.76 -6.34 17.24
N PHE A 148 2.16 -6.24 15.97
CA PHE A 148 3.29 -6.99 15.39
C PHE A 148 4.42 -6.11 14.86
N GLY A 149 4.26 -4.79 14.86
CA GLY A 149 5.25 -3.90 14.27
C GLY A 149 4.70 -2.51 14.00
N VAL A 150 5.03 -1.96 12.84
CA VAL A 150 4.69 -0.59 12.45
C VAL A 150 4.04 -0.52 11.08
N SER A 151 3.18 0.48 10.88
CA SER A 151 2.44 0.72 9.65
C SER A 151 2.24 2.23 9.44
N GLY A 152 1.39 2.60 8.49
CA GLY A 152 1.09 3.99 8.14
C GLY A 152 1.87 4.47 6.93
N PRO A 153 1.54 5.67 6.42
CA PRO A 153 2.00 6.11 5.10
C PRO A 153 3.51 6.05 4.89
N ILE A 154 4.30 6.55 5.86
CA ILE A 154 5.77 6.56 5.71
C ILE A 154 6.37 5.17 5.82
N ILE A 155 5.80 4.29 6.62
CA ILE A 155 6.27 2.90 6.77
C ILE A 155 5.98 2.11 5.50
N LEU A 156 4.78 2.27 4.93
CA LEU A 156 4.43 1.64 3.66
C LEU A 156 5.39 2.06 2.53
N SER A 157 5.79 3.34 2.49
CA SER A 157 6.79 3.82 1.53
C SER A 157 8.16 3.18 1.75
N LEU A 158 8.62 3.13 3.00
CA LEU A 158 9.92 2.53 3.38
C LEU A 158 9.96 1.02 3.17
N SER A 159 8.82 0.33 3.21
CA SER A 159 8.76 -1.14 3.08
C SER A 159 9.40 -1.68 1.81
N LYS A 160 9.36 -0.91 0.71
CA LYS A 160 10.04 -1.26 -0.55
C LYS A 160 11.56 -1.37 -0.36
N THR A 161 12.16 -0.41 0.36
CA THR A 161 13.60 -0.43 0.67
C THR A 161 13.95 -1.59 1.58
N VAL A 162 13.14 -1.83 2.63
CA VAL A 162 13.34 -2.97 3.54
C VAL A 162 13.27 -4.30 2.77
N ALA A 163 12.27 -4.47 1.91
CA ALA A 163 12.15 -5.67 1.07
C ALA A 163 13.35 -5.88 0.14
N ALA A 164 13.92 -4.80 -0.40
CA ALA A 164 15.12 -4.88 -1.22
C ALA A 164 16.37 -5.28 -0.41
N LEU A 165 16.51 -4.74 0.81
CA LEU A 165 17.60 -5.11 1.73
C LEU A 165 17.51 -6.57 2.15
N LEU A 166 16.33 -7.05 2.52
CA LEU A 166 16.10 -8.46 2.89
C LEU A 166 16.42 -9.38 1.72
N LYS A 167 16.05 -9.01 0.48
CA LYS A 167 16.42 -9.76 -0.73
C LYS A 167 17.93 -9.83 -0.93
N ALA A 168 18.67 -8.80 -0.53
CA ALA A 168 20.13 -8.76 -0.57
C ALA A 168 20.78 -9.48 0.63
N ASN A 169 20.01 -10.29 1.38
CA ASN A 169 20.43 -11.00 2.60
C ASN A 169 21.00 -10.07 3.69
N LYS A 170 20.52 -8.82 3.75
CA LYS A 170 20.84 -7.91 4.84
C LYS A 170 19.90 -8.23 6.01
N THR A 171 20.47 -8.62 7.15
CA THR A 171 19.71 -9.04 8.34
C THR A 171 19.67 -7.98 9.45
N ASN A 172 20.65 -7.07 9.47
CA ASN A 172 20.73 -5.97 10.44
C ASN A 172 20.05 -4.73 9.87
N ILE A 173 18.73 -4.68 10.05
CA ILE A 173 17.89 -3.57 9.57
C ILE A 173 17.23 -2.93 10.78
N ASP A 174 17.58 -1.66 11.02
CA ASP A 174 17.04 -0.87 12.11
C ASP A 174 16.11 0.21 11.56
N LEU A 175 15.00 0.46 12.25
CA LEU A 175 14.10 1.58 11.99
C LEU A 175 14.25 2.59 13.13
N LEU A 176 14.87 3.73 12.84
CA LEU A 176 14.97 4.85 13.75
C LEU A 176 13.81 5.81 13.55
N ILE A 177 13.13 6.17 14.63
CA ILE A 177 12.00 7.10 14.62
C ILE A 177 12.42 8.36 15.36
N ASP A 178 12.55 9.47 14.63
CA ASP A 178 12.73 10.79 15.20
C ASP A 178 11.36 11.44 15.45
N LEU A 179 11.04 11.67 16.71
CA LEU A 179 9.76 12.21 17.15
C LEU A 179 9.64 13.73 16.95
N LYS A 180 10.76 14.43 16.77
CA LYS A 180 10.83 15.91 16.67
C LYS A 180 11.83 16.37 15.60
N PRO A 181 11.74 15.92 14.35
CA PRO A 181 12.74 16.15 13.30
C PRO A 181 12.93 17.63 12.93
N ALA A 182 12.01 18.50 13.34
CA ALA A 182 12.14 19.95 13.14
C ALA A 182 13.02 20.65 14.22
N LEU A 183 13.41 19.94 15.28
CA LEU A 183 14.24 20.49 16.36
C LEU A 183 15.67 19.97 16.24
N THR A 184 16.65 20.87 16.37
CA THR A 184 18.03 20.45 16.61
C THR A 184 18.15 19.90 18.04
N PHE A 185 19.24 19.19 18.33
CA PHE A 185 19.47 18.59 19.64
C PHE A 185 19.44 19.67 20.76
N GLU A 186 20.11 20.81 20.54
CA GLU A 186 20.16 21.91 21.49
C GLU A 186 18.77 22.51 21.76
N LYS A 187 17.95 22.67 20.72
CA LYS A 187 16.58 23.17 20.86
C LYS A 187 15.67 22.17 21.57
N LEU A 188 15.85 20.87 21.33
CA LEU A 188 15.12 19.83 22.01
C LEU A 188 15.51 19.79 23.50
N GLU A 189 16.79 19.84 23.83
CA GLU A 189 17.28 19.87 25.21
C GLU A 189 16.73 21.06 25.97
N ALA A 190 16.85 22.26 25.40
CA ALA A 190 16.32 23.50 26.02
C ALA A 190 14.79 23.44 26.21
N ARG A 191 14.06 22.73 25.33
CA ARG A 191 12.62 22.50 25.47
C ARG A 191 12.34 21.55 26.63
N VAL A 192 13.02 20.41 26.68
CA VAL A 192 12.86 19.43 27.76
C VAL A 192 13.13 20.03 29.12
N GLN A 193 14.19 20.83 29.24
CA GLN A 193 14.52 21.56 30.49
C GLN A 193 13.37 22.49 30.91
N ARG A 194 12.85 23.31 30.01
CA ARG A 194 11.68 24.17 30.29
C ARG A 194 10.46 23.38 30.71
N ASP A 195 10.17 22.28 30.03
CA ASP A 195 9.02 21.43 30.33
C ASP A 195 9.19 20.82 31.75
N PHE A 196 10.38 20.38 32.15
CA PHE A 196 10.65 19.90 33.50
C PHE A 196 10.53 21.01 34.56
N GLU A 197 10.98 22.21 34.29
CA GLU A 197 10.82 23.36 35.20
C GLU A 197 9.32 23.71 35.37
N GLN A 198 8.60 23.81 34.26
CA GLN A 198 7.18 24.18 34.25
C GLN A 198 6.29 23.11 34.95
N TYR A 199 6.64 21.85 34.80
CA TYR A 199 5.86 20.73 35.34
C TYR A 199 6.55 19.99 36.49
N SER A 200 7.49 20.60 37.13
CA SER A 200 8.30 20.00 38.20
C SER A 200 7.52 19.36 39.34
N ARG A 201 6.25 19.75 39.54
CA ARG A 201 5.36 19.18 40.57
C ARG A 201 4.42 18.09 40.02
N LYS A 202 4.48 17.77 38.73
CA LYS A 202 3.67 16.72 38.12
C LYS A 202 4.45 15.44 37.92
N GLN A 203 3.77 14.29 37.95
CA GLN A 203 4.38 13.05 37.53
C GLN A 203 4.65 13.11 36.02
N LEU A 204 5.78 12.58 35.57
CA LEU A 204 6.17 12.49 34.14
C LEU A 204 5.08 11.94 33.22
N ARG A 205 4.18 11.12 33.77
CA ARG A 205 3.04 10.51 33.06
C ARG A 205 1.90 11.49 32.76
N MET A 206 1.90 12.67 33.37
CA MET A 206 0.80 13.66 33.33
C MET A 206 1.23 15.03 32.79
N GLY A 207 2.47 15.16 32.32
CA GLY A 207 3.04 16.38 31.76
C GLY A 207 2.84 16.56 30.27
#